data_fef3384cf52f277139e785161d87fa90
#
_entry.id   fef3384cf52f277139e785161d87fa90
#
_cell.length_a   1.000
_cell.length_b   1.000
_cell.length_c   1.000
_cell.angle_alpha   90.00
_cell.angle_beta   90.00
_cell.angle_gamma   90.00
#
_symmetry.space_group_name_H-M   'P 1'
#
loop_
_entity.id
_entity.type
_entity.pdbx_description
1 polymer ?
#
loop_
_entity_poly.entity_id
_entity_poly.type
_entity_poly.pdbx_seq_one_letter_code
_entity_poly.pdbx_strand_id
1 'polypeptide(L)'
;MIEAGEGSSRYLARGASATKDDVHRAIAGLEKGLFPSAFCKVLPDVLGGDPDFCNLIHADGAGTKSALAYLYWKETGNTDVWKGIARDSVVMNLDDLCCAGATGPFLLSSTLGRNKHRIPGEVLSALIQGTAEYLEELERWGVVVHSGGGETADLGDLIQTVVVDSTMTARMPRSGVLSNHRIAVGDAVVGFASHGVCSYEKVPNSGIGSNGLTSARHDLLDQRYRELYPETMDPR
;
A
#
# COMPACT_ATOMS: atom_id res chain seq x y z
N MET A 1 5.30 26.74 13.28
CA MET A 1 4.99 26.45 11.86
C MET A 1 6.33 26.21 11.20
N ILE A 2 6.60 25.02 10.74
CA ILE A 2 7.80 24.75 9.91
C ILE A 2 7.44 25.27 8.53
N GLU A 3 8.20 26.26 8.02
CA GLU A 3 8.04 26.74 6.65
C GLU A 3 8.18 25.54 5.69
N ALA A 4 7.22 25.39 4.79
CA ALA A 4 7.28 24.37 3.76
C ALA A 4 8.50 24.67 2.87
N GLY A 5 9.55 23.85 2.95
CA GLY A 5 10.74 24.00 2.12
C GLY A 5 10.44 23.79 0.63
N GLU A 6 11.37 24.18 -0.25
CA GLU A 6 11.22 24.04 -1.72
C GLU A 6 10.75 22.65 -2.19
N GLY A 7 11.14 21.58 -1.48
CA GLY A 7 10.67 20.21 -1.75
C GLY A 7 9.17 20.02 -1.59
N SER A 8 8.53 20.71 -0.63
CA SER A 8 7.08 20.65 -0.42
C SER A 8 6.31 21.34 -1.56
N SER A 9 6.82 22.45 -2.10
CA SER A 9 6.19 23.18 -3.20
C SER A 9 6.22 22.37 -4.51
N ARG A 10 7.33 21.66 -4.80
CA ARG A 10 7.45 20.78 -5.97
C ARG A 10 6.52 19.57 -5.86
N TYR A 11 6.36 19.02 -4.66
CA TYR A 11 5.48 17.90 -4.39
C TYR A 11 4.01 18.25 -4.66
N LEU A 12 3.58 19.42 -4.18
CA LEU A 12 2.24 19.98 -4.43
C LEU A 12 2.00 20.29 -5.91
N ALA A 13 3.00 20.87 -6.60
CA ALA A 13 2.92 21.16 -8.03
C ALA A 13 2.72 19.90 -8.89
N ARG A 14 3.08 18.71 -8.37
CA ARG A 14 2.90 17.41 -9.01
C ARG A 14 1.62 16.68 -8.57
N GLY A 15 0.69 17.41 -7.95
CA GLY A 15 -0.59 16.84 -7.53
C GLY A 15 -0.51 15.91 -6.31
N ALA A 16 0.57 15.97 -5.54
CA ALA A 16 0.73 15.18 -4.33
C ALA A 16 0.74 16.07 -3.08
N SER A 17 0.20 15.58 -1.96
CA SER A 17 0.19 16.28 -0.68
C SER A 17 0.89 15.44 0.38
N ALA A 18 1.98 15.96 0.95
CA ALA A 18 2.71 15.30 2.02
C ALA A 18 1.96 15.37 3.36
N THR A 19 1.23 16.46 3.61
CA THR A 19 0.54 16.71 4.89
C THR A 19 -0.90 16.21 4.90
N LYS A 20 -1.52 16.05 3.72
CA LYS A 20 -2.94 15.67 3.56
C LYS A 20 -3.90 16.53 4.42
N ASP A 21 -3.63 17.85 4.55
CA ASP A 21 -4.37 18.74 5.44
C ASP A 21 -5.87 18.84 5.11
N ASP A 22 -6.23 18.69 3.84
CA ASP A 22 -7.61 18.62 3.37
C ASP A 22 -8.33 17.37 3.90
N VAL A 23 -7.66 16.23 3.88
CA VAL A 23 -8.18 14.96 4.45
C VAL A 23 -8.31 15.10 5.96
N HIS A 24 -7.27 15.61 6.65
CA HIS A 24 -7.32 15.80 8.10
C HIS A 24 -8.44 16.73 8.54
N ARG A 25 -8.72 17.81 7.78
CA ARG A 25 -9.88 18.68 8.03
C ARG A 25 -11.20 17.96 7.81
N ALA A 26 -11.31 17.18 6.74
CA ALA A 26 -12.54 16.45 6.42
C ALA A 26 -12.93 15.42 7.48
N ILE A 27 -11.96 14.75 8.09
CA ILE A 27 -12.18 13.70 9.09
C ILE A 27 -12.15 14.21 10.54
N ALA A 28 -11.87 15.49 10.79
CA ALA A 28 -11.65 16.03 12.14
C ALA A 28 -12.80 15.81 13.13
N GLY A 29 -14.05 15.77 12.63
CA GLY A 29 -15.26 15.53 13.42
C GLY A 29 -15.72 14.08 13.49
N LEU A 30 -14.99 13.15 12.85
CA LEU A 30 -15.38 11.74 12.83
C LEU A 30 -14.89 11.01 14.08
N GLU A 31 -15.65 9.99 14.48
CA GLU A 31 -15.31 9.10 15.58
C GLU A 31 -14.01 8.34 15.27
N LYS A 32 -13.06 8.33 16.24
CA LYS A 32 -11.70 7.80 16.06
C LYS A 32 -11.52 6.33 16.47
N GLY A 33 -12.57 5.66 16.88
CA GLY A 33 -12.50 4.28 17.37
C GLY A 33 -12.08 4.15 18.83
N LEU A 34 -11.90 2.91 19.28
CA LEU A 34 -11.61 2.59 20.68
C LEU A 34 -10.24 3.12 21.17
N PHE A 35 -9.29 3.27 20.27
CA PHE A 35 -7.92 3.71 20.58
C PHE A 35 -7.52 4.87 19.64
N PRO A 36 -7.87 6.12 20.01
CA PRO A 36 -7.68 7.29 19.11
C PRO A 36 -6.25 7.57 18.70
N SER A 37 -5.27 7.03 19.42
CA SER A 37 -3.82 7.17 19.15
C SER A 37 -3.20 5.91 18.52
N ALA A 38 -3.99 4.90 18.16
CA ALA A 38 -3.50 3.77 17.36
C ALA A 38 -3.27 4.20 15.91
N PHE A 39 -2.39 3.50 15.22
CA PHE A 39 -2.07 3.80 13.82
C PHE A 39 -3.30 3.64 12.91
N CYS A 40 -4.03 2.53 13.05
CA CYS A 40 -5.30 2.29 12.35
C CYS A 40 -6.49 2.56 13.27
N LYS A 41 -7.66 2.84 12.69
CA LYS A 41 -8.92 2.90 13.42
C LYS A 41 -9.29 1.54 13.98
N VAL A 42 -9.45 1.44 15.31
CA VAL A 42 -9.81 0.20 16.01
C VAL A 42 -11.28 0.26 16.39
N LEU A 43 -12.06 -0.69 15.90
CA LEU A 43 -13.51 -0.79 16.13
C LEU A 43 -13.82 -1.81 17.24
N PRO A 44 -14.97 -1.69 17.94
CA PRO A 44 -15.50 -2.81 18.72
C PRO A 44 -15.55 -4.08 17.87
N ASP A 45 -15.54 -5.25 18.50
CA ASP A 45 -15.68 -6.53 17.80
C ASP A 45 -17.09 -6.70 17.23
N VAL A 46 -17.39 -5.97 16.15
CA VAL A 46 -18.74 -5.95 15.53
C VAL A 46 -19.09 -7.26 14.83
N LEU A 47 -18.08 -8.08 14.50
CA LEU A 47 -18.30 -9.37 13.82
C LEU A 47 -18.46 -10.53 14.83
N GLY A 48 -17.74 -10.50 15.95
CA GLY A 48 -17.77 -11.55 16.97
C GLY A 48 -18.61 -11.21 18.20
N GLY A 49 -18.82 -9.91 18.46
CA GLY A 49 -19.60 -9.43 19.62
C GLY A 49 -18.91 -9.59 20.97
N ASP A 50 -17.60 -9.88 20.98
CA ASP A 50 -16.82 -10.10 22.19
C ASP A 50 -16.23 -8.77 22.71
N PRO A 51 -16.55 -8.32 23.94
CA PRO A 51 -16.04 -7.07 24.48
C PRO A 51 -14.53 -7.05 24.71
N ASP A 52 -13.87 -8.20 24.81
CA ASP A 52 -12.43 -8.31 24.98
C ASP A 52 -11.64 -8.25 23.67
N PHE A 53 -12.35 -8.31 22.53
CA PHE A 53 -11.77 -8.25 21.19
C PHE A 53 -12.09 -6.93 20.48
N CYS A 54 -11.41 -6.72 19.36
CA CYS A 54 -11.62 -5.60 18.47
C CYS A 54 -11.38 -6.02 17.01
N ASN A 55 -11.92 -5.22 16.09
CA ASN A 55 -11.73 -5.37 14.66
C ASN A 55 -10.93 -4.20 14.10
N LEU A 56 -10.05 -4.50 13.13
CA LEU A 56 -9.34 -3.53 12.31
C LEU A 56 -9.66 -3.80 10.85
N ILE A 57 -9.87 -2.76 10.07
CA ILE A 57 -10.02 -2.82 8.61
C ILE A 57 -9.13 -1.73 8.04
N HIS A 58 -8.26 -2.10 7.13
CA HIS A 58 -7.36 -1.18 6.43
C HIS A 58 -7.46 -1.38 4.93
N ALA A 59 -7.40 -0.30 4.16
CA ALA A 59 -7.40 -0.33 2.70
C ALA A 59 -6.25 0.52 2.18
N ASP A 60 -5.38 -0.07 1.40
CA ASP A 60 -4.24 0.57 0.75
C ASP A 60 -3.83 -0.24 -0.50
N GLY A 61 -2.88 0.27 -1.27
CA GLY A 61 -2.44 -0.38 -2.49
C GLY A 61 -1.03 -0.03 -2.94
N ALA A 62 -0.65 -0.56 -4.09
CA ALA A 62 0.67 -0.36 -4.68
C ALA A 62 0.91 1.09 -5.16
N GLY A 63 -0.14 1.89 -5.28
CA GLY A 63 -0.06 3.29 -5.68
C GLY A 63 0.67 3.49 -7.03
N THR A 64 1.43 4.57 -7.11
CA THR A 64 2.16 4.92 -8.34
C THR A 64 3.33 3.99 -8.69
N LYS A 65 3.68 3.02 -7.84
CA LYS A 65 4.65 1.98 -8.20
C LYS A 65 4.14 1.13 -9.37
N SER A 66 2.84 0.97 -9.52
CA SER A 66 2.21 0.34 -10.68
C SER A 66 2.62 0.98 -12.02
N ALA A 67 2.85 2.31 -12.03
CA ALA A 67 3.35 3.00 -13.24
C ALA A 67 4.81 2.65 -13.55
N LEU A 68 5.67 2.38 -12.56
CA LEU A 68 7.02 1.88 -12.79
C LEU A 68 7.00 0.45 -13.36
N ALA A 69 6.14 -0.41 -12.81
CA ALA A 69 5.95 -1.76 -13.33
C ALA A 69 5.44 -1.73 -14.78
N TYR A 70 4.54 -0.81 -15.10
CA TYR A 70 4.05 -0.61 -16.46
C TYR A 70 5.17 -0.26 -17.42
N LEU A 71 6.01 0.73 -17.09
CA LEU A 71 7.17 1.11 -17.91
C LEU A 71 8.14 -0.05 -18.09
N TYR A 72 8.50 -0.74 -17.00
CA TYR A 72 9.40 -1.88 -17.06
C TYR A 72 8.85 -3.01 -17.94
N TRP A 73 7.57 -3.35 -17.77
CA TRP A 73 6.90 -4.35 -18.60
C TRP A 73 6.86 -3.96 -20.08
N LYS A 74 6.56 -2.70 -20.40
CA LYS A 74 6.52 -2.20 -21.78
C LYS A 74 7.88 -2.26 -22.46
N GLU A 75 8.96 -1.96 -21.74
CA GLU A 75 10.33 -1.95 -22.25
C GLU A 75 10.93 -3.37 -22.37
N THR A 76 10.54 -4.30 -21.48
CA THR A 76 11.18 -5.62 -21.37
C THR A 76 10.30 -6.79 -21.79
N GLY A 77 8.99 -6.61 -21.83
CA GLY A 77 8.01 -7.69 -22.01
C GLY A 77 7.87 -8.60 -20.77
N ASN A 78 8.59 -8.32 -19.67
CA ASN A 78 8.58 -9.17 -18.49
C ASN A 78 7.32 -8.93 -17.66
N THR A 79 6.39 -9.89 -17.70
CA THR A 79 5.11 -9.85 -16.98
C THR A 79 5.26 -10.15 -15.49
N ASP A 80 6.33 -10.80 -15.05
CA ASP A 80 6.53 -11.15 -13.64
C ASP A 80 6.67 -9.92 -12.72
N VAL A 81 7.01 -8.75 -13.28
CA VAL A 81 7.05 -7.49 -12.51
C VAL A 81 5.72 -7.21 -11.81
N TRP A 82 4.61 -7.66 -12.37
CA TRP A 82 3.27 -7.45 -11.81
C TRP A 82 3.00 -8.28 -10.54
N LYS A 83 3.71 -9.39 -10.37
CA LYS A 83 3.70 -10.14 -9.11
C LYS A 83 4.27 -9.32 -7.94
N GLY A 84 5.29 -8.48 -8.23
CA GLY A 84 5.81 -7.52 -7.26
C GLY A 84 4.77 -6.47 -6.85
N ILE A 85 3.98 -5.97 -7.79
CA ILE A 85 2.89 -5.02 -7.53
C ILE A 85 1.76 -5.66 -6.69
N ALA A 86 1.44 -6.93 -6.96
CA ALA A 86 0.50 -7.68 -6.13
C ALA A 86 1.00 -7.80 -4.68
N ARG A 87 2.30 -8.12 -4.50
CA ARG A 87 2.96 -8.14 -3.19
C ARG A 87 2.87 -6.79 -2.47
N ASP A 88 3.18 -5.69 -3.16
CA ASP A 88 3.10 -4.34 -2.59
C ASP A 88 1.69 -4.04 -2.06
N SER A 89 0.64 -4.37 -2.81
CA SER A 89 -0.74 -4.16 -2.39
C SER A 89 -1.09 -4.90 -1.08
N VAL A 90 -0.57 -6.11 -0.89
CA VAL A 90 -0.76 -6.88 0.35
C VAL A 90 0.06 -6.29 1.50
N VAL A 91 1.35 -6.00 1.25
CA VAL A 91 2.29 -5.51 2.29
C VAL A 91 1.85 -4.17 2.85
N MET A 92 1.36 -3.24 2.02
CA MET A 92 0.91 -1.92 2.48
C MET A 92 -0.18 -2.03 3.57
N ASN A 93 -1.09 -3.01 3.44
CA ASN A 93 -2.11 -3.26 4.45
C ASN A 93 -1.56 -4.03 5.66
N LEU A 94 -0.73 -5.03 5.41
CA LEU A 94 -0.16 -5.87 6.45
C LEU A 94 0.70 -5.05 7.42
N ASP A 95 1.58 -4.18 6.89
CA ASP A 95 2.45 -3.32 7.69
C ASP A 95 1.64 -2.38 8.59
N ASP A 96 0.58 -1.76 8.06
CA ASP A 96 -0.25 -0.83 8.81
C ASP A 96 -1.04 -1.53 9.92
N LEU A 97 -1.55 -2.73 9.67
CA LEU A 97 -2.20 -3.54 10.70
C LEU A 97 -1.20 -4.03 11.76
N CYS A 98 0.01 -4.40 11.37
CA CYS A 98 1.10 -4.74 12.30
C CYS A 98 1.49 -3.54 13.18
N CYS A 99 1.50 -2.32 12.65
CA CYS A 99 1.72 -1.09 13.42
C CYS A 99 0.65 -0.87 14.52
N ALA A 100 -0.55 -1.41 14.34
CA ALA A 100 -1.60 -1.41 15.35
C ALA A 100 -1.55 -2.64 16.29
N GLY A 101 -0.61 -3.57 16.07
CA GLY A 101 -0.39 -4.77 16.91
C GLY A 101 -1.09 -6.03 16.41
N ALA A 102 -1.71 -6.02 15.23
CA ALA A 102 -2.35 -7.20 14.67
C ALA A 102 -1.29 -8.19 14.13
N THR A 103 -1.42 -9.46 14.52
CA THR A 103 -0.53 -10.56 14.10
C THR A 103 -1.25 -11.64 13.29
N GLY A 104 -2.53 -11.41 12.98
CA GLY A 104 -3.37 -12.35 12.22
C GLY A 104 -4.15 -13.35 13.09
N PRO A 105 -4.87 -14.28 12.47
CA PRO A 105 -5.07 -14.38 11.03
C PRO A 105 -5.78 -13.16 10.41
N PHE A 106 -5.49 -12.94 9.13
CA PHE A 106 -6.05 -11.82 8.37
C PHE A 106 -7.02 -12.31 7.29
N LEU A 107 -7.97 -11.44 6.91
CA LEU A 107 -8.79 -11.61 5.70
C LEU A 107 -8.40 -10.54 4.69
N LEU A 108 -8.21 -10.94 3.43
CA LEU A 108 -7.83 -10.07 2.32
C LEU A 108 -8.90 -10.06 1.24
N SER A 109 -9.25 -8.87 0.74
CA SER A 109 -10.02 -8.68 -0.49
C SER A 109 -9.26 -7.77 -1.43
N SER A 110 -9.03 -8.19 -2.68
CA SER A 110 -8.30 -7.41 -3.69
C SER A 110 -9.24 -6.57 -4.54
N THR A 111 -8.79 -5.40 -4.96
CA THR A 111 -9.52 -4.52 -5.88
C THR A 111 -8.60 -4.10 -7.02
N LEU A 112 -8.94 -4.51 -8.24
CA LEU A 112 -8.17 -4.22 -9.45
C LEU A 112 -9.02 -3.34 -10.39
N GLY A 113 -8.58 -2.10 -10.61
CA GLY A 113 -9.17 -1.23 -11.62
C GLY A 113 -8.21 -1.06 -12.79
N ARG A 114 -8.65 -1.31 -14.04
CA ARG A 114 -7.74 -1.19 -15.18
C ARG A 114 -8.33 -0.42 -16.37
N ASN A 115 -7.45 0.11 -17.18
CA ASN A 115 -7.75 0.44 -18.56
C ASN A 115 -7.52 -0.80 -19.43
N LYS A 116 -8.60 -1.44 -19.88
CA LYS A 116 -8.53 -2.71 -20.63
C LYS A 116 -7.75 -2.61 -21.95
N HIS A 117 -7.73 -1.43 -22.58
CA HIS A 117 -6.97 -1.22 -23.82
C HIS A 117 -5.45 -1.24 -23.61
N ARG A 118 -4.98 -0.96 -22.39
CA ARG A 118 -3.56 -0.88 -22.04
C ARG A 118 -3.08 -2.03 -21.15
N ILE A 119 -3.99 -2.64 -20.40
CA ILE A 119 -3.71 -3.69 -19.42
C ILE A 119 -4.44 -4.98 -19.87
N PRO A 120 -3.77 -5.87 -20.60
CA PRO A 120 -4.36 -7.11 -21.10
C PRO A 120 -4.58 -8.14 -19.99
N GLY A 121 -5.26 -9.24 -20.32
CA GLY A 121 -5.59 -10.31 -19.37
C GLY A 121 -4.39 -11.00 -18.73
N GLU A 122 -3.25 -11.06 -19.42
CA GLU A 122 -2.00 -11.62 -18.90
C GLU A 122 -1.47 -10.85 -17.67
N VAL A 123 -1.61 -9.51 -17.69
CA VAL A 123 -1.24 -8.65 -16.54
C VAL A 123 -2.17 -8.93 -15.35
N LEU A 124 -3.49 -9.04 -15.58
CA LEU A 124 -4.43 -9.44 -14.51
C LEU A 124 -4.10 -10.81 -13.95
N SER A 125 -3.78 -11.76 -14.83
CA SER A 125 -3.38 -13.11 -14.41
C SER A 125 -2.15 -13.07 -13.51
N ALA A 126 -1.14 -12.28 -13.87
CA ALA A 126 0.08 -12.12 -13.08
C ALA A 126 -0.20 -11.46 -11.72
N LEU A 127 -1.07 -10.46 -11.65
CA LEU A 127 -1.49 -9.83 -10.40
C LEU A 127 -2.23 -10.81 -9.48
N ILE A 128 -3.21 -11.54 -10.00
CA ILE A 128 -4.01 -12.50 -9.23
C ILE A 128 -3.14 -13.66 -8.73
N GLN A 129 -2.33 -14.24 -9.62
CA GLN A 129 -1.40 -15.31 -9.26
C GLN A 129 -0.32 -14.83 -8.28
N GLY A 130 0.23 -13.63 -8.49
CA GLY A 130 1.21 -13.03 -7.61
C GLY A 130 0.67 -12.80 -6.20
N THR A 131 -0.60 -12.42 -6.07
CA THR A 131 -1.26 -12.36 -4.76
C THR A 131 -1.30 -13.74 -4.11
N ALA A 132 -1.79 -14.76 -4.81
CA ALA A 132 -1.90 -16.12 -4.28
C ALA A 132 -0.53 -16.68 -3.84
N GLU A 133 0.48 -16.58 -4.72
CA GLU A 133 1.86 -17.01 -4.44
C GLU A 133 2.43 -16.30 -3.20
N TYR A 134 2.14 -15.01 -3.04
CA TYR A 134 2.63 -14.26 -1.89
C TYR A 134 1.92 -14.62 -0.58
N LEU A 135 0.62 -14.91 -0.61
CA LEU A 135 -0.08 -15.41 0.58
C LEU A 135 0.49 -16.76 1.05
N GLU A 136 0.82 -17.66 0.12
CA GLU A 136 1.51 -18.92 0.44
C GLU A 136 2.92 -18.68 1.02
N GLU A 137 3.63 -17.67 0.54
CA GLU A 137 4.95 -17.27 1.06
C GLU A 137 4.83 -16.76 2.50
N LEU A 138 3.85 -15.90 2.80
CA LEU A 138 3.54 -15.40 4.13
C LEU A 138 3.19 -16.54 5.11
N GLU A 139 2.40 -17.50 4.67
CA GLU A 139 2.02 -18.67 5.50
C GLU A 139 3.25 -19.49 5.91
N ARG A 140 4.24 -19.65 5.01
CA ARG A 140 5.52 -20.32 5.35
C ARG A 140 6.32 -19.59 6.43
N TRP A 141 6.07 -18.29 6.62
CA TRP A 141 6.67 -17.48 7.69
C TRP A 141 5.78 -17.37 8.93
N GLY A 142 4.66 -18.07 8.96
CA GLY A 142 3.71 -18.07 10.06
C GLY A 142 2.71 -16.92 10.05
N VAL A 143 2.63 -16.16 8.95
CA VAL A 143 1.65 -15.08 8.77
C VAL A 143 0.49 -15.60 7.92
N VAL A 144 -0.64 -15.85 8.56
CA VAL A 144 -1.81 -16.45 7.91
C VAL A 144 -2.72 -15.36 7.36
N VAL A 145 -2.89 -15.34 6.05
CA VAL A 145 -3.80 -14.42 5.33
C VAL A 145 -4.73 -15.24 4.44
N HIS A 146 -6.03 -15.16 4.71
CA HIS A 146 -7.06 -15.83 3.90
C HIS A 146 -7.58 -14.89 2.82
N SER A 147 -7.50 -15.32 1.57
CA SER A 147 -8.09 -14.58 0.46
C SER A 147 -9.61 -14.73 0.47
N GLY A 148 -10.33 -13.62 0.52
CA GLY A 148 -11.77 -13.54 0.32
C GLY A 148 -12.16 -13.29 -1.15
N GLY A 149 -11.19 -13.33 -2.08
CA GLY A 149 -11.41 -12.96 -3.48
C GLY A 149 -11.23 -11.46 -3.70
N GLY A 150 -12.02 -10.90 -4.59
CA GLY A 150 -11.93 -9.46 -4.90
C GLY A 150 -12.78 -9.06 -6.10
N GLU A 151 -12.58 -7.83 -6.54
CA GLU A 151 -13.26 -7.23 -7.69
C GLU A 151 -12.24 -6.80 -8.75
N THR A 152 -12.61 -6.97 -10.03
CA THR A 152 -11.85 -6.45 -11.16
C THR A 152 -12.78 -5.62 -12.05
N ALA A 153 -12.48 -4.33 -12.22
CA ALA A 153 -13.28 -3.40 -12.99
C ALA A 153 -12.52 -2.82 -14.18
N ASP A 154 -13.17 -2.75 -15.34
CA ASP A 154 -12.68 -2.05 -16.53
C ASP A 154 -13.07 -0.55 -16.41
N LEU A 155 -12.12 0.31 -16.06
CA LEU A 155 -12.30 1.71 -15.69
C LEU A 155 -11.53 2.68 -16.61
N GLY A 156 -11.46 2.39 -17.91
CA GLY A 156 -10.63 3.13 -18.88
C GLY A 156 -10.94 4.63 -18.97
N ASP A 157 -12.17 5.05 -18.63
CA ASP A 157 -12.55 6.47 -18.60
C ASP A 157 -12.08 7.19 -17.33
N LEU A 158 -11.69 6.45 -16.28
CA LEU A 158 -11.29 7.00 -14.99
C LEU A 158 -9.79 6.87 -14.75
N ILE A 159 -9.17 5.78 -15.21
CA ILE A 159 -7.76 5.47 -14.97
C ILE A 159 -7.01 5.20 -16.26
N GLN A 160 -5.76 5.64 -16.30
CA GLN A 160 -4.94 5.52 -17.51
C GLN A 160 -4.32 4.12 -17.67
N THR A 161 -3.89 3.49 -16.59
CA THR A 161 -3.24 2.16 -16.63
C THR A 161 -3.96 1.18 -15.70
N VAL A 162 -3.49 0.99 -14.47
CA VAL A 162 -4.05 0.08 -13.48
C VAL A 162 -3.90 0.63 -12.06
N VAL A 163 -4.93 0.42 -11.25
CA VAL A 163 -4.92 0.58 -9.79
C VAL A 163 -4.98 -0.82 -9.18
N VAL A 164 -4.09 -1.08 -8.24
CA VAL A 164 -3.95 -2.37 -7.54
C VAL A 164 -4.01 -2.11 -6.06
N ASP A 165 -5.18 -2.27 -5.49
CA ASP A 165 -5.47 -2.03 -4.09
C ASP A 165 -5.97 -3.32 -3.42
N SER A 166 -5.93 -3.34 -2.10
CA SER A 166 -6.56 -4.38 -1.31
C SER A 166 -7.10 -3.81 0.00
N THR A 167 -8.00 -4.57 0.60
CA THR A 167 -8.53 -4.32 1.93
C THR A 167 -8.20 -5.51 2.81
N MET A 168 -7.62 -5.27 3.96
CA MET A 168 -7.28 -6.33 4.91
C MET A 168 -7.99 -6.11 6.24
N THR A 169 -8.48 -7.19 6.83
CA THR A 169 -9.21 -7.17 8.10
C THR A 169 -8.53 -8.08 9.11
N ALA A 170 -8.43 -7.62 10.35
CA ALA A 170 -7.96 -8.40 11.49
C ALA A 170 -8.96 -8.33 12.64
N ARG A 171 -9.04 -9.43 13.42
CA ARG A 171 -9.68 -9.50 14.72
C ARG A 171 -8.63 -9.86 15.76
N MET A 172 -8.53 -9.09 16.84
CA MET A 172 -7.51 -9.30 17.86
C MET A 172 -8.00 -8.93 19.26
N PRO A 173 -7.36 -9.43 20.34
CA PRO A 173 -7.63 -8.96 21.69
C PRO A 173 -7.33 -7.47 21.84
N ARG A 174 -8.20 -6.71 22.51
CA ARG A 174 -7.96 -5.27 22.78
C ARG A 174 -6.68 -5.01 23.57
N SER A 175 -6.28 -5.94 24.43
CA SER A 175 -5.04 -5.85 25.20
C SER A 175 -3.78 -5.86 24.36
N GLY A 176 -3.85 -6.38 23.12
CA GLY A 176 -2.74 -6.43 22.16
C GLY A 176 -2.58 -5.17 21.31
N VAL A 177 -3.52 -4.20 21.38
CA VAL A 177 -3.46 -3.00 20.54
C VAL A 177 -2.27 -2.13 20.93
N LEU A 178 -1.43 -1.82 19.92
CA LEU A 178 -0.36 -0.84 20.02
C LEU A 178 -0.91 0.57 19.78
N SER A 179 -0.46 1.52 20.59
CA SER A 179 -0.95 2.90 20.51
C SER A 179 0.15 3.88 20.94
N ASN A 180 0.26 4.98 20.22
CA ASN A 180 1.28 6.02 20.42
C ASN A 180 1.22 6.70 21.80
N HIS A 181 0.11 6.59 22.53
CA HIS A 181 0.00 7.16 23.88
C HIS A 181 0.97 6.54 24.90
N ARG A 182 1.57 5.40 24.56
CA ARG A 182 2.56 4.72 25.42
C ARG A 182 4.00 5.18 25.19
N ILE A 183 4.24 5.97 24.13
CA ILE A 183 5.59 6.49 23.81
C ILE A 183 6.01 7.46 24.91
N ALA A 184 7.20 7.24 25.48
CA ALA A 184 7.72 7.99 26.61
C ALA A 184 9.13 8.53 26.35
N VAL A 185 9.54 9.52 27.12
CA VAL A 185 10.92 10.01 27.08
C VAL A 185 11.85 8.90 27.58
N GLY A 186 12.86 8.57 26.76
CA GLY A 186 13.79 7.48 27.03
C GLY A 186 13.58 6.25 26.16
N ASP A 187 12.47 6.18 25.40
CA ASP A 187 12.27 5.13 24.42
C ASP A 187 13.30 5.24 23.28
N ALA A 188 13.76 4.08 22.79
CA ALA A 188 14.68 4.02 21.67
C ALA A 188 13.93 4.23 20.35
N VAL A 189 14.51 5.06 19.47
CA VAL A 189 14.07 5.18 18.09
C VAL A 189 14.89 4.24 17.23
N VAL A 190 14.24 3.26 16.59
CA VAL A 190 14.89 2.27 15.73
C VAL A 190 14.46 2.49 14.29
N GLY A 191 15.43 2.60 13.39
CA GLY A 191 15.22 2.70 11.95
C GLY A 191 15.62 1.40 11.24
N PHE A 192 14.81 0.99 10.27
CA PHE A 192 15.15 -0.12 9.36
C PHE A 192 15.69 0.46 8.06
N ALA A 193 16.82 -0.07 7.57
CA ALA A 193 17.33 0.30 6.26
C ALA A 193 16.37 -0.20 5.16
N SER A 194 16.14 0.64 4.15
CA SER A 194 15.32 0.28 2.99
C SER A 194 16.11 -0.40 1.87
N HIS A 195 17.30 -0.91 2.16
CA HIS A 195 18.18 -1.60 1.22
C HIS A 195 18.87 -2.78 1.90
N GLY A 196 19.38 -3.70 1.08
CA GLY A 196 20.11 -4.88 1.57
C GLY A 196 19.49 -6.18 1.05
N VAL A 197 19.68 -7.26 1.83
CA VAL A 197 19.14 -8.59 1.54
C VAL A 197 18.54 -9.16 2.81
N CYS A 198 17.24 -9.42 2.80
CA CYS A 198 16.59 -10.16 3.87
C CYS A 198 16.89 -11.67 3.75
N SER A 199 16.75 -12.40 4.84
CA SER A 199 17.03 -13.86 4.86
C SER A 199 16.19 -14.69 3.89
N TYR A 200 15.03 -14.17 3.46
CA TYR A 200 14.13 -14.81 2.49
C TYR A 200 14.37 -14.34 1.04
N GLU A 201 15.17 -13.31 0.80
CA GLU A 201 15.47 -12.81 -0.53
C GLU A 201 16.63 -13.60 -1.15
N LYS A 202 16.54 -13.85 -2.48
CA LYS A 202 17.56 -14.59 -3.24
C LYS A 202 18.61 -13.67 -3.87
N VAL A 203 18.30 -12.40 -4.00
CA VAL A 203 19.15 -11.38 -4.62
C VAL A 203 19.05 -10.08 -3.84
N PRO A 204 20.08 -9.20 -3.91
CA PRO A 204 20.00 -7.88 -3.32
C PRO A 204 18.78 -7.11 -3.84
N ASN A 205 18.07 -6.45 -2.93
CA ASN A 205 16.92 -5.63 -3.23
C ASN A 205 17.20 -4.17 -2.85
N SER A 206 16.85 -3.24 -3.72
CA SER A 206 17.01 -1.80 -3.46
C SER A 206 15.99 -1.25 -2.46
N GLY A 207 14.93 -2.02 -2.15
CA GLY A 207 13.90 -1.61 -1.21
C GLY A 207 13.13 -0.37 -1.67
N ILE A 208 12.70 -0.31 -2.94
CA ILE A 208 11.93 0.83 -3.45
C ILE A 208 10.57 0.89 -2.74
N GLY A 209 10.40 1.89 -1.87
CA GLY A 209 9.12 2.18 -1.22
C GLY A 209 8.09 2.77 -2.20
N SER A 210 6.80 2.69 -1.85
CA SER A 210 5.72 3.29 -2.66
C SER A 210 5.55 4.79 -2.37
N ASN A 211 5.77 5.22 -1.13
CA ASN A 211 5.65 6.61 -0.72
C ASN A 211 6.67 7.52 -1.42
N GLY A 212 6.21 8.66 -1.92
CA GLY A 212 7.04 9.64 -2.61
C GLY A 212 7.27 9.38 -4.10
N LEU A 213 6.94 8.20 -4.62
CA LEU A 213 7.20 7.84 -6.03
C LEU A 213 6.44 8.72 -7.02
N THR A 214 5.26 9.25 -6.69
CA THR A 214 4.54 10.17 -7.57
C THR A 214 5.42 11.35 -7.97
N SER A 215 6.15 11.95 -7.03
CA SER A 215 7.08 13.04 -7.32
C SER A 215 8.43 12.55 -7.83
N ALA A 216 9.04 11.56 -7.18
CA ALA A 216 10.39 11.10 -7.50
C ALA A 216 10.55 10.65 -8.95
N ARG A 217 9.53 9.99 -9.52
CA ARG A 217 9.55 9.57 -10.93
C ARG A 217 9.77 10.72 -11.92
N HIS A 218 9.21 11.90 -11.64
CA HIS A 218 9.38 13.08 -12.48
C HIS A 218 10.81 13.63 -12.47
N ASP A 219 11.60 13.34 -11.43
CA ASP A 219 12.97 13.77 -11.31
C ASP A 219 13.99 12.73 -11.82
N LEU A 220 13.66 11.45 -11.66
CA LEU A 220 14.60 10.35 -11.87
C LEU A 220 14.49 9.68 -13.25
N LEU A 221 13.29 9.67 -13.84
CA LEU A 221 13.08 9.03 -15.14
C LEU A 221 13.46 9.97 -16.27
N ASP A 222 14.12 9.41 -17.29
CA ASP A 222 14.44 10.11 -18.53
C ASP A 222 13.15 10.66 -19.19
N GLN A 223 13.24 11.84 -19.80
CA GLN A 223 12.13 12.52 -20.46
C GLN A 223 11.47 11.65 -21.55
N ARG A 224 12.24 10.79 -22.21
CA ARG A 224 11.73 9.87 -23.23
C ARG A 224 10.58 9.00 -22.73
N TYR A 225 10.58 8.59 -21.43
CA TYR A 225 9.49 7.77 -20.87
C TYR A 225 8.20 8.54 -20.76
N ARG A 226 8.27 9.85 -20.52
CA ARG A 226 7.08 10.73 -20.54
C ARG A 226 6.51 10.88 -21.94
N GLU A 227 7.37 10.91 -22.96
CA GLU A 227 6.97 11.03 -24.35
C GLU A 227 6.41 9.72 -24.91
N LEU A 228 7.03 8.60 -24.59
CA LEU A 228 6.63 7.26 -25.06
C LEU A 228 5.41 6.69 -24.33
N TYR A 229 5.28 7.00 -23.04
CA TYR A 229 4.25 6.44 -22.16
C TYR A 229 3.55 7.55 -21.35
N PRO A 230 2.90 8.53 -22.01
CA PRO A 230 2.27 9.68 -21.35
C PRO A 230 1.19 9.26 -20.34
N GLU A 231 0.60 8.08 -20.52
CA GLU A 231 -0.39 7.53 -19.60
C GLU A 231 0.14 7.16 -18.21
N THR A 232 1.46 7.19 -18.00
CA THR A 232 2.08 6.86 -16.71
C THR A 232 2.35 8.07 -15.83
N MET A 233 2.17 9.26 -16.35
CA MET A 233 2.48 10.52 -15.65
C MET A 233 1.37 11.55 -15.84
N ASP A 234 1.17 12.40 -14.82
CA ASP A 234 0.34 13.60 -14.97
C ASP A 234 1.02 14.54 -15.99
N PRO A 235 0.29 15.09 -16.94
CA PRO A 235 0.86 15.95 -17.99
C PRO A 235 1.37 17.30 -17.50
N ARG A 236 1.08 17.69 -16.27
CA ARG A 236 1.47 18.98 -15.65
C ARG A 236 2.85 18.95 -15.02
#